data_0dd2710ced7f2ea308f5ca1dffb2b2d7
#
_entry.id   0dd2710ced7f2ea308f5ca1dffb2b2d7
#
_cell.length_a   1.000
_cell.length_b   1.000
_cell.length_c   1.000
_cell.angle_alpha   90.00
_cell.angle_beta   90.00
_cell.angle_gamma   90.00
#
_symmetry.space_group_name_H-M   'P 1'
#
loop_
_entity.id
_entity.type
_entity.pdbx_description
1 polymer ?
#
loop_
_entity_poly.entity_id
_entity_poly.type
_entity_poly.pdbx_seq_one_letter_code
_entity_poly.pdbx_strand_id
1 'polypeptide(L)'
;MNKVIYSLFASTLTLSLDVAHAASVAEVFNGDMLGTNQRYFESVAGIPRESNGDEHIFKVQGCDITATVEGGKVGKLRIELTPKCQADLTQFVGTYAPAPDNPLTVGAFIASSGGGLSYSASCLSMCGNAADPSVYAHWKGPHAVDFREVLLEVVLVSDAALNAANQWESQMRKAESEDYVMETRFNCDQKYDAIAQKAFEKVQVSAVTIGTELKAPGC
;
A
#
# COMPACT_ATOMS: atom_id res chain seq x y z
N MET A 1 -61.34 54.30 18.06
CA MET A 1 -61.03 53.27 17.03
C MET A 1 -59.57 53.00 17.03
N ASN A 2 -59.10 51.99 17.80
CA ASN A 2 -57.68 51.63 17.91
C ASN A 2 -57.37 50.52 16.91
N LYS A 3 -56.48 50.78 15.97
CA LYS A 3 -55.96 49.75 15.03
C LYS A 3 -54.72 49.13 15.68
N VAL A 4 -54.80 47.86 16.00
CA VAL A 4 -53.69 47.02 16.43
C VAL A 4 -53.03 46.43 15.15
N ILE A 5 -51.76 46.78 14.92
CA ILE A 5 -50.94 46.23 13.82
C ILE A 5 -50.19 45.04 14.38
N TYR A 6 -50.52 43.82 13.89
CA TYR A 6 -49.74 42.61 14.18
C TYR A 6 -48.58 42.53 13.18
N SER A 7 -47.35 42.67 13.71
CA SER A 7 -46.12 42.43 12.96
C SER A 7 -45.80 40.93 13.00
N LEU A 8 -45.93 40.25 11.87
CA LEU A 8 -45.48 38.88 11.68
C LEU A 8 -43.95 38.90 11.49
N PHE A 9 -43.21 38.42 12.45
CA PHE A 9 -41.79 38.08 12.30
C PHE A 9 -41.69 36.71 11.61
N ALA A 10 -41.31 36.68 10.34
CA ALA A 10 -40.93 35.47 9.64
C ALA A 10 -39.48 35.12 9.99
N SER A 11 -39.28 34.16 10.87
CA SER A 11 -37.96 33.61 11.16
C SER A 11 -37.56 32.67 10.03
N THR A 12 -36.64 33.07 9.17
CA THR A 12 -36.04 32.22 8.16
C THR A 12 -35.00 31.30 8.84
N LEU A 13 -35.34 30.04 9.00
CA LEU A 13 -34.43 28.97 9.46
C LEU A 13 -33.50 28.62 8.27
N THR A 14 -32.27 29.12 8.28
CA THR A 14 -31.25 28.69 7.32
C THR A 14 -30.71 27.34 7.77
N LEU A 15 -31.16 26.25 7.09
CA LEU A 15 -30.48 24.96 7.20
C LEU A 15 -29.13 25.06 6.47
N SER A 16 -28.04 25.12 7.23
CA SER A 16 -26.70 24.84 6.70
C SER A 16 -26.64 23.36 6.37
N LEU A 17 -26.62 23.03 5.09
CA LEU A 17 -26.27 21.70 4.60
C LEU A 17 -24.74 21.59 4.78
N ASP A 18 -24.32 20.95 5.86
CA ASP A 18 -22.94 20.44 5.96
C ASP A 18 -22.77 19.42 4.84
N VAL A 19 -22.06 19.82 3.77
CA VAL A 19 -21.64 18.91 2.72
C VAL A 19 -20.62 17.98 3.36
N ALA A 20 -21.02 16.76 3.66
CA ALA A 20 -20.10 15.73 4.12
C ALA A 20 -18.99 15.59 3.08
N HIS A 21 -17.80 16.07 3.40
CA HIS A 21 -16.64 15.96 2.54
C HIS A 21 -16.17 14.50 2.56
N ALA A 22 -16.28 13.83 1.42
CA ALA A 22 -15.74 12.48 1.30
C ALA A 22 -14.22 12.57 1.28
N ALA A 23 -13.56 11.86 2.19
CA ALA A 23 -12.10 11.86 2.28
C ALA A 23 -11.44 11.44 0.97
N SER A 24 -10.33 12.06 0.65
CA SER A 24 -9.49 11.70 -0.50
C SER A 24 -8.55 10.53 -0.16
N VAL A 25 -8.03 9.87 -1.19
CA VAL A 25 -6.98 8.83 -1.01
C VAL A 25 -5.78 9.41 -0.26
N ALA A 26 -5.35 10.63 -0.57
CA ALA A 26 -4.21 11.28 0.08
C ALA A 26 -4.46 11.60 1.57
N GLU A 27 -5.70 11.83 1.99
CA GLU A 27 -6.04 12.04 3.40
C GLU A 27 -6.04 10.74 4.20
N VAL A 28 -6.34 9.61 3.56
CA VAL A 28 -6.45 8.30 4.24
C VAL A 28 -5.14 7.50 4.12
N PHE A 29 -4.55 7.45 2.93
CA PHE A 29 -3.30 6.75 2.69
C PHE A 29 -2.11 7.72 2.82
N ASN A 30 -1.74 8.02 4.06
CA ASN A 30 -0.56 8.83 4.37
C ASN A 30 0.07 8.44 5.72
N GLY A 31 1.27 8.94 5.97
CA GLY A 31 2.04 8.63 7.17
C GLY A 31 1.42 9.14 8.48
N ASP A 32 0.64 10.21 8.44
CA ASP A 32 0.04 10.82 9.64
C ASP A 32 -1.10 9.96 10.21
N MET A 33 -1.62 9.05 9.41
CA MET A 33 -2.62 8.07 9.85
C MET A 33 -2.01 6.91 10.64
N LEU A 34 -0.71 6.65 10.48
CA LEU A 34 -0.03 5.62 11.26
C LEU A 34 0.08 6.01 12.74
N GLY A 35 -0.16 5.05 13.62
CA GLY A 35 -0.20 5.26 15.07
C GLY A 35 -1.49 5.91 15.59
N THR A 36 -2.38 6.39 14.72
CA THR A 36 -3.69 6.90 15.15
C THR A 36 -4.56 5.78 15.68
N ASN A 37 -5.51 6.12 16.57
CA ASN A 37 -6.47 5.13 17.00
C ASN A 37 -7.50 4.82 15.92
N GLN A 38 -8.03 3.61 15.92
CA GLN A 38 -8.98 3.12 14.92
C GLN A 38 -10.19 4.05 14.73
N ARG A 39 -10.78 4.57 15.81
CA ARG A 39 -11.95 5.45 15.71
C ARG A 39 -11.66 6.76 14.99
N TYR A 40 -10.47 7.33 15.21
CA TYR A 40 -10.06 8.51 14.48
C TYR A 40 -9.86 8.19 13.00
N PHE A 41 -9.19 7.08 12.68
CA PHE A 41 -9.01 6.64 11.30
C PHE A 41 -10.37 6.44 10.62
N GLU A 42 -11.32 5.74 11.26
CA GLU A 42 -12.67 5.53 10.75
C GLU A 42 -13.46 6.84 10.60
N SER A 43 -13.21 7.85 11.43
CA SER A 43 -13.85 9.18 11.27
C SER A 43 -13.40 9.91 10.02
N VAL A 44 -12.22 9.57 9.49
CA VAL A 44 -11.69 10.12 8.23
C VAL A 44 -12.01 9.21 7.06
N ALA A 45 -11.65 7.92 7.16
CA ALA A 45 -11.78 6.95 6.07
C ALA A 45 -13.22 6.46 5.85
N GLY A 46 -14.09 6.63 6.83
CA GLY A 46 -15.44 6.09 6.84
C GLY A 46 -15.53 4.71 7.52
N ILE A 47 -16.64 4.02 7.31
CA ILE A 47 -16.87 2.68 7.86
C ILE A 47 -16.16 1.66 6.96
N PRO A 48 -15.44 0.67 7.54
CA PRO A 48 -14.82 -0.38 6.75
C PRO A 48 -15.88 -1.21 6.03
N ARG A 49 -15.63 -1.53 4.78
CA ARG A 49 -16.49 -2.41 3.97
C ARG A 49 -16.39 -3.86 4.44
N GLU A 50 -15.21 -4.25 4.90
CA GLU A 50 -14.89 -5.59 5.37
C GLU A 50 -13.89 -5.52 6.51
N SER A 51 -14.01 -6.44 7.47
CA SER A 51 -13.09 -6.58 8.58
C SER A 51 -12.78 -8.06 8.79
N ASN A 52 -11.51 -8.40 8.81
CA ASN A 52 -11.02 -9.75 9.03
C ASN A 52 -9.86 -9.72 10.03
N GLY A 53 -10.12 -10.05 11.28
CA GLY A 53 -9.15 -9.88 12.37
C GLY A 53 -8.72 -8.43 12.50
N ASP A 54 -7.41 -8.19 12.41
CA ASP A 54 -6.81 -6.85 12.51
C ASP A 54 -6.84 -6.07 11.19
N GLU A 55 -7.29 -6.66 10.09
CA GLU A 55 -7.36 -6.01 8.78
C GLU A 55 -8.76 -5.44 8.52
N HIS A 56 -8.82 -4.17 8.16
CA HIS A 56 -10.02 -3.43 7.84
C HIS A 56 -9.90 -2.80 6.46
N ILE A 57 -10.81 -3.13 5.54
CA ILE A 57 -10.80 -2.64 4.15
C ILE A 57 -11.78 -1.49 4.01
N PHE A 58 -11.29 -0.36 3.55
CA PHE A 58 -12.04 0.87 3.31
C PHE A 58 -12.13 1.17 1.82
N LYS A 59 -13.28 1.70 1.38
CA LYS A 59 -13.46 2.16 0.00
C LYS A 59 -13.40 3.68 -0.04
N VAL A 60 -12.27 4.25 -0.47
CA VAL A 60 -12.02 5.69 -0.51
C VAL A 60 -11.91 6.14 -1.96
N GLN A 61 -12.85 6.95 -2.43
CA GLN A 61 -12.93 7.41 -3.84
C GLN A 61 -12.83 6.27 -4.88
N GLY A 62 -13.34 5.10 -4.52
CA GLY A 62 -13.29 3.91 -5.38
C GLY A 62 -12.02 3.06 -5.20
N CYS A 63 -11.04 3.50 -4.42
CA CYS A 63 -9.81 2.76 -4.11
C CYS A 63 -9.99 1.91 -2.86
N ASP A 64 -9.43 0.70 -2.87
CA ASP A 64 -9.38 -0.17 -1.70
C ASP A 64 -8.12 0.14 -0.89
N ILE A 65 -8.33 0.57 0.36
CA ILE A 65 -7.28 0.84 1.33
C ILE A 65 -7.49 -0.10 2.51
N THR A 66 -6.50 -0.91 2.81
CA THR A 66 -6.49 -1.79 3.98
C THR A 66 -5.71 -1.15 5.11
N ALA A 67 -6.34 -0.96 6.25
CA ALA A 67 -5.66 -0.59 7.49
C ALA A 67 -5.50 -1.85 8.35
N THR A 68 -4.28 -2.11 8.82
CA THR A 68 -4.05 -3.12 9.86
C THR A 68 -4.01 -2.40 11.20
N VAL A 69 -4.88 -2.83 12.11
CA VAL A 69 -5.07 -2.22 13.43
C VAL A 69 -4.59 -3.17 14.51
N GLU A 70 -3.49 -2.84 15.13
CA GLU A 70 -2.90 -3.63 16.22
C GLU A 70 -3.00 -2.86 17.53
N GLY A 71 -3.56 -3.50 18.57
CA GLY A 71 -3.75 -2.82 19.86
C GLY A 71 -4.62 -1.55 19.78
N GLY A 72 -5.56 -1.49 18.82
CA GLY A 72 -6.44 -0.35 18.60
C GLY A 72 -5.80 0.84 17.88
N LYS A 73 -4.60 0.66 17.32
CA LYS A 73 -3.87 1.68 16.54
C LYS A 73 -3.57 1.18 15.14
N VAL A 74 -3.60 2.08 14.17
CA VAL A 74 -3.21 1.80 12.77
C VAL A 74 -1.70 1.59 12.71
N GLY A 75 -1.26 0.36 12.47
CA GLY A 75 0.17 0.01 12.36
C GLY A 75 0.69 0.08 10.93
N LYS A 76 -0.15 -0.22 9.95
CA LYS A 76 0.20 -0.18 8.53
C LYS A 76 -1.01 0.12 7.65
N LEU A 77 -0.74 0.70 6.49
CA LEU A 77 -1.74 0.99 5.46
C LEU A 77 -1.29 0.37 4.14
N ARG A 78 -2.19 -0.35 3.46
CA ARG A 78 -1.97 -0.91 2.12
C ARG A 78 -2.99 -0.33 1.15
N ILE A 79 -2.54 0.05 -0.04
CA ILE A 79 -3.41 0.46 -1.15
C ILE A 79 -3.14 -0.41 -2.38
N GLU A 80 -4.20 -0.86 -3.05
CA GLU A 80 -4.10 -1.49 -4.35
C GLU A 80 -3.99 -0.41 -5.43
N LEU A 81 -2.97 -0.54 -6.29
CA LEU A 81 -2.68 0.42 -7.35
C LEU A 81 -3.44 0.06 -8.62
N THR A 82 -4.13 1.03 -9.16
CA THR A 82 -4.80 0.97 -10.45
C THR A 82 -4.58 2.30 -11.18
N PRO A 83 -4.95 2.44 -12.46
CA PRO A 83 -4.85 3.73 -13.14
C PRO A 83 -5.59 4.89 -12.44
N LYS A 84 -6.60 4.58 -11.62
CA LYS A 84 -7.38 5.56 -10.83
C LYS A 84 -6.95 5.66 -9.37
N CYS A 85 -6.25 4.65 -8.85
CA CYS A 85 -5.84 4.56 -7.47
C CYS A 85 -4.32 4.60 -7.41
N GLN A 86 -3.77 5.77 -7.15
CA GLN A 86 -2.33 6.01 -7.05
C GLN A 86 -1.97 6.42 -5.63
N ALA A 87 -0.77 6.05 -5.20
CA ALA A 87 -0.20 6.44 -3.90
C ALA A 87 0.85 7.53 -4.11
N ASP A 88 0.71 8.63 -3.40
CA ASP A 88 1.79 9.63 -3.29
C ASP A 88 2.70 9.27 -2.12
N LEU A 89 3.75 8.52 -2.40
CA LEU A 89 4.72 8.11 -1.39
C LEU A 89 5.64 9.26 -0.95
N THR A 90 5.68 10.39 -1.68
CA THR A 90 6.47 11.56 -1.29
C THR A 90 5.95 12.17 0.00
N GLN A 91 4.67 12.04 0.30
CA GLN A 91 4.08 12.45 1.56
C GLN A 91 4.53 11.57 2.74
N PHE A 92 5.05 10.36 2.46
CA PHE A 92 5.48 9.42 3.49
C PHE A 92 7.00 9.38 3.67
N VAL A 93 7.76 9.29 2.57
CA VAL A 93 9.22 9.14 2.62
C VAL A 93 9.98 10.26 1.88
N GLY A 94 9.31 11.36 1.53
CA GLY A 94 9.95 12.53 0.91
C GLY A 94 10.63 12.18 -0.40
N THR A 95 11.86 12.66 -0.56
CA THR A 95 12.65 12.47 -1.78
C THR A 95 13.11 11.03 -2.05
N TYR A 96 12.86 10.11 -1.12
CA TYR A 96 13.13 8.68 -1.31
C TYR A 96 12.06 7.97 -2.14
N ALA A 97 10.98 8.65 -2.50
CA ALA A 97 9.97 8.13 -3.41
C ALA A 97 9.97 8.89 -4.74
N PRO A 98 9.57 8.23 -5.86
CA PRO A 98 9.37 8.92 -7.12
C PRO A 98 8.15 9.85 -7.05
N ALA A 99 8.14 10.87 -7.91
CA ALA A 99 6.96 11.71 -8.10
C ALA A 99 5.75 10.86 -8.57
N PRO A 100 4.52 11.18 -8.13
CA PRO A 100 3.33 10.36 -8.40
C PRO A 100 2.78 10.50 -9.83
N ASP A 101 3.50 11.17 -10.74
CA ASP A 101 3.02 11.53 -12.09
C ASP A 101 2.91 10.33 -13.06
N ASN A 102 3.52 9.21 -12.71
CA ASN A 102 3.54 8.01 -13.54
C ASN A 102 3.14 6.77 -12.70
N PRO A 103 2.65 5.70 -13.36
CA PRO A 103 2.44 4.44 -12.67
C PRO A 103 3.72 4.00 -11.95
N LEU A 104 3.61 3.65 -10.69
CA LEU A 104 4.74 3.23 -9.88
C LEU A 104 5.33 1.93 -10.43
N THR A 105 6.62 1.95 -10.75
CA THR A 105 7.41 0.74 -11.06
C THR A 105 8.45 0.50 -9.98
N VAL A 106 8.90 -0.74 -9.86
CA VAL A 106 9.99 -1.09 -8.93
C VAL A 106 11.24 -0.27 -9.22
N GLY A 107 11.60 -0.11 -10.51
CA GLY A 107 12.77 0.68 -10.91
C GLY A 107 12.64 2.18 -10.63
N ALA A 108 11.45 2.77 -10.79
CA ALA A 108 11.22 4.16 -10.42
C ALA A 108 11.45 4.40 -8.92
N PHE A 109 10.99 3.48 -8.08
CA PHE A 109 11.22 3.55 -6.64
C PHE A 109 12.71 3.37 -6.30
N ILE A 110 13.41 2.41 -6.93
CA ILE A 110 14.86 2.20 -6.77
C ILE A 110 15.64 3.47 -7.11
N ALA A 111 15.30 4.13 -8.21
CA ALA A 111 16.00 5.34 -8.66
C ALA A 111 15.87 6.49 -7.65
N SER A 112 14.74 6.62 -6.97
CA SER A 112 14.51 7.66 -5.96
C SER A 112 15.04 7.27 -4.59
N SER A 113 14.87 6.01 -4.18
CA SER A 113 15.31 5.53 -2.86
C SER A 113 16.83 5.31 -2.76
N GLY A 114 17.53 5.30 -3.89
CA GLY A 114 18.96 4.95 -3.94
C GLY A 114 19.23 3.45 -3.84
N GLY A 115 18.21 2.60 -4.04
CA GLY A 115 18.30 1.13 -3.92
C GLY A 115 17.99 0.62 -2.53
N GLY A 116 18.61 -0.50 -2.15
CA GLY A 116 18.48 -1.08 -0.80
C GLY A 116 17.16 -1.81 -0.57
N LEU A 117 16.52 -2.34 -1.63
CA LEU A 117 15.35 -3.19 -1.50
C LEU A 117 15.75 -4.64 -1.26
N SER A 118 15.08 -5.28 -0.32
CA SER A 118 15.11 -6.73 -0.12
C SER A 118 13.93 -7.37 -0.83
N TYR A 119 14.17 -8.47 -1.53
CA TYR A 119 13.13 -9.16 -2.31
C TYR A 119 12.76 -10.49 -1.68
N SER A 120 11.46 -10.78 -1.63
CA SER A 120 10.96 -12.06 -1.14
C SER A 120 9.67 -12.46 -1.88
N ALA A 121 9.33 -13.72 -1.80
CA ALA A 121 8.03 -14.23 -2.21
C ALA A 121 7.65 -15.42 -1.33
N SER A 122 6.37 -15.56 -1.04
CA SER A 122 5.87 -16.75 -0.33
C SER A 122 5.87 -17.98 -1.25
N CYS A 123 5.72 -17.76 -2.54
CA CYS A 123 5.72 -18.78 -3.59
C CYS A 123 5.97 -18.13 -4.95
N LEU A 124 6.67 -18.82 -5.86
CA LEU A 124 6.85 -18.44 -7.28
C LEU A 124 6.29 -19.48 -8.25
N SER A 125 6.32 -20.75 -7.86
CA SER A 125 5.82 -21.87 -8.66
C SER A 125 4.99 -22.80 -7.80
N MET A 126 4.00 -23.45 -8.41
CA MET A 126 3.12 -24.44 -7.76
C MET A 126 2.45 -23.93 -6.48
N CYS A 127 2.02 -22.66 -6.50
CA CYS A 127 1.50 -21.94 -5.34
C CYS A 127 0.12 -22.41 -4.86
N GLY A 128 -0.47 -23.40 -5.50
CA GLY A 128 -1.84 -23.81 -5.22
C GLY A 128 -2.87 -22.86 -5.82
N ASN A 129 -4.11 -22.92 -5.36
CA ASN A 129 -5.27 -22.26 -6.02
C ASN A 129 -5.86 -21.12 -5.18
N ALA A 130 -5.24 -20.72 -4.08
CA ALA A 130 -5.88 -19.81 -3.12
C ALA A 130 -5.84 -18.34 -3.53
N ALA A 131 -4.76 -17.91 -4.18
CA ALA A 131 -4.58 -16.53 -4.66
C ALA A 131 -3.44 -16.49 -5.68
N ASP A 132 -3.40 -15.43 -6.49
CA ASP A 132 -2.26 -15.16 -7.34
C ASP A 132 -1.02 -14.87 -6.49
N PRO A 133 0.15 -15.46 -6.83
CA PRO A 133 1.37 -15.25 -6.07
C PRO A 133 1.88 -13.81 -6.23
N SER A 134 2.58 -13.32 -5.20
CA SER A 134 3.18 -11.99 -5.20
C SER A 134 4.67 -12.05 -4.90
N VAL A 135 5.41 -11.14 -5.54
CA VAL A 135 6.77 -10.78 -5.15
C VAL A 135 6.72 -9.46 -4.40
N TYR A 136 7.45 -9.40 -3.33
CA TYR A 136 7.55 -8.23 -2.47
C TYR A 136 8.95 -7.63 -2.55
N ALA A 137 9.02 -6.30 -2.71
CA ALA A 137 10.26 -5.54 -2.64
C ALA A 137 10.15 -4.59 -1.44
N HIS A 138 10.92 -4.86 -0.40
CA HIS A 138 10.86 -4.18 0.88
C HIS A 138 12.00 -3.17 1.01
N TRP A 139 11.65 -1.92 1.20
CA TRP A 139 12.58 -0.84 1.49
C TRP A 139 12.46 -0.42 2.95
N LYS A 140 13.62 -0.39 3.64
CA LYS A 140 13.74 0.12 5.00
C LYS A 140 14.38 1.50 4.95
N GLY A 141 13.61 2.50 5.35
CA GLY A 141 14.05 3.88 5.34
C GLY A 141 15.14 4.16 6.36
N PRO A 142 16.03 5.13 6.08
CA PRO A 142 17.04 5.58 7.02
C PRO A 142 16.42 6.38 8.18
N HIS A 143 17.24 6.72 9.17
CA HIS A 143 16.85 7.59 10.29
C HIS A 143 16.27 8.94 9.83
N ALA A 144 16.70 9.46 8.67
CA ALA A 144 16.20 10.72 8.12
C ALA A 144 14.70 10.73 7.80
N VAL A 145 14.07 9.56 7.71
CA VAL A 145 12.62 9.37 7.54
C VAL A 145 12.04 8.51 8.67
N ASP A 146 12.60 8.62 9.87
CA ASP A 146 12.13 7.94 11.08
C ASP A 146 12.00 6.41 10.92
N PHE A 147 12.88 5.80 10.13
CA PHE A 147 12.87 4.35 9.82
C PHE A 147 11.53 3.87 9.21
N ARG A 148 10.81 4.77 8.54
CA ARG A 148 9.60 4.40 7.80
C ARG A 148 9.92 3.38 6.73
N GLU A 149 9.03 2.44 6.53
CA GLU A 149 9.23 1.33 5.60
C GLU A 149 8.17 1.32 4.50
N VAL A 150 8.58 0.94 3.30
CA VAL A 150 7.70 0.77 2.14
C VAL A 150 7.83 -0.65 1.62
N LEU A 151 6.72 -1.36 1.52
CA LEU A 151 6.65 -2.67 0.90
C LEU A 151 5.90 -2.56 -0.43
N LEU A 152 6.62 -2.76 -1.52
CA LEU A 152 6.06 -2.82 -2.86
C LEU A 152 5.64 -4.25 -3.16
N GLU A 153 4.43 -4.45 -3.65
CA GLU A 153 3.90 -5.76 -4.04
C GLU A 153 3.70 -5.82 -5.55
N VAL A 154 4.18 -6.88 -6.15
CA VAL A 154 3.96 -7.22 -7.57
C VAL A 154 3.20 -8.54 -7.63
N VAL A 155 1.91 -8.46 -7.93
CA VAL A 155 1.09 -9.67 -8.19
C VAL A 155 1.48 -10.25 -9.54
N LEU A 156 1.71 -11.57 -9.60
CA LEU A 156 2.22 -12.27 -10.79
C LEU A 156 1.09 -12.66 -11.75
N VAL A 157 0.40 -11.64 -12.29
CA VAL A 157 -0.71 -11.85 -13.26
C VAL A 157 -0.43 -11.24 -14.64
N SER A 158 0.50 -10.29 -14.75
CA SER A 158 0.88 -9.71 -16.03
C SER A 158 2.06 -10.46 -16.66
N ASP A 159 2.15 -10.45 -18.00
CA ASP A 159 3.29 -11.05 -18.70
C ASP A 159 4.64 -10.49 -18.21
N ALA A 160 4.71 -9.19 -17.92
CA ALA A 160 5.91 -8.56 -17.41
C ALA A 160 6.30 -9.11 -16.03
N ALA A 161 5.34 -9.24 -15.11
CA ALA A 161 5.56 -9.77 -13.77
C ALA A 161 5.93 -11.26 -13.81
N LEU A 162 5.22 -12.07 -14.61
CA LEU A 162 5.51 -13.48 -14.78
C LEU A 162 6.91 -13.72 -15.39
N ASN A 163 7.27 -12.96 -16.42
CA ASN A 163 8.60 -13.07 -17.04
C ASN A 163 9.71 -12.67 -16.05
N ALA A 164 9.50 -11.64 -15.23
CA ALA A 164 10.44 -11.24 -14.20
C ALA A 164 10.61 -12.32 -13.11
N ALA A 165 9.51 -12.89 -12.64
CA ALA A 165 9.51 -13.99 -11.68
C ALA A 165 10.23 -15.24 -12.22
N ASN A 166 9.92 -15.64 -13.45
CA ASN A 166 10.57 -16.78 -14.12
C ASN A 166 12.09 -16.54 -14.31
N GLN A 167 12.48 -15.30 -14.64
CA GLN A 167 13.89 -14.95 -14.76
C GLN A 167 14.62 -15.06 -13.42
N TRP A 168 14.02 -14.56 -12.36
CA TRP A 168 14.57 -14.62 -11.00
C TRP A 168 14.67 -16.07 -10.52
N GLU A 169 13.58 -16.83 -10.61
CA GLU A 169 13.52 -18.24 -10.26
C GLU A 169 14.55 -19.09 -11.03
N SER A 170 14.67 -18.89 -12.35
CA SER A 170 15.65 -19.59 -13.19
C SER A 170 17.10 -19.39 -12.74
N GLN A 171 17.45 -18.22 -12.20
CA GLN A 171 18.78 -17.97 -11.67
C GLN A 171 18.99 -18.68 -10.32
N MET A 172 17.99 -18.73 -9.47
CA MET A 172 18.05 -19.49 -8.22
C MET A 172 18.20 -21.00 -8.48
N ARG A 173 17.43 -21.56 -9.41
CA ARG A 173 17.54 -22.97 -9.83
C ARG A 173 18.93 -23.33 -10.36
N LYS A 174 19.55 -22.43 -11.11
CA LYS A 174 20.92 -22.65 -11.62
C LYS A 174 21.98 -22.59 -10.54
N ALA A 175 21.78 -21.74 -9.53
CA ALA A 175 22.76 -21.54 -8.47
C ALA A 175 22.67 -22.60 -7.37
N GLU A 176 21.48 -23.05 -7.04
CA GLU A 176 21.21 -23.99 -5.95
C GLU A 176 20.79 -25.37 -6.48
N SER A 177 19.52 -25.57 -6.73
CA SER A 177 18.92 -26.77 -7.31
C SER A 177 17.44 -26.56 -7.61
N GLU A 178 16.82 -27.51 -8.27
CA GLU A 178 15.36 -27.59 -8.44
C GLU A 178 14.65 -27.70 -7.09
N ASP A 179 15.13 -28.57 -6.21
CA ASP A 179 14.55 -28.81 -4.89
C ASP A 179 14.59 -27.55 -4.01
N TYR A 180 15.67 -26.77 -4.07
CA TYR A 180 15.76 -25.49 -3.35
C TYR A 180 14.58 -24.59 -3.66
N VAL A 181 14.25 -24.43 -4.96
CA VAL A 181 13.16 -23.55 -5.39
C VAL A 181 11.79 -24.09 -4.99
N MET A 182 11.65 -25.41 -4.85
CA MET A 182 10.39 -26.05 -4.45
C MET A 182 10.13 -26.03 -2.94
N GLU A 183 11.19 -26.03 -2.13
CA GLU A 183 11.09 -26.24 -0.70
C GLU A 183 11.36 -24.99 0.13
N THR A 184 11.93 -23.95 -0.49
CA THR A 184 12.44 -22.80 0.23
C THR A 184 11.52 -21.58 0.12
N ARG A 185 11.43 -20.82 1.19
CA ARG A 185 10.87 -19.47 1.15
C ARG A 185 11.81 -18.57 0.34
N PHE A 186 11.27 -17.98 -0.73
CA PHE A 186 12.13 -17.36 -1.72
C PHE A 186 12.87 -16.15 -1.20
N ASN A 187 14.20 -16.28 -1.16
CA ASN A 187 15.15 -15.21 -0.91
C ASN A 187 15.03 -14.52 0.46
N CYS A 188 14.55 -15.20 1.49
CA CYS A 188 14.50 -14.63 2.84
C CYS A 188 15.89 -14.29 3.39
N ASP A 189 16.94 -14.92 2.87
CA ASP A 189 18.35 -14.61 3.14
C ASP A 189 18.93 -13.48 2.29
N GLN A 190 18.12 -12.88 1.40
CA GLN A 190 18.48 -11.75 0.52
C GLN A 190 19.62 -12.03 -0.48
N LYS A 191 19.98 -13.29 -0.66
CA LYS A 191 21.12 -13.71 -1.51
C LYS A 191 20.95 -13.35 -2.98
N TYR A 192 19.70 -13.31 -3.45
CA TYR A 192 19.35 -13.06 -4.86
C TYR A 192 18.69 -11.70 -5.11
N ASP A 193 18.83 -10.73 -4.20
CA ASP A 193 18.24 -9.39 -4.32
C ASP A 193 18.69 -8.67 -5.59
N ALA A 194 19.98 -8.71 -5.91
CA ALA A 194 20.51 -8.04 -7.10
C ALA A 194 19.92 -8.59 -8.41
N ILE A 195 19.61 -9.88 -8.45
CA ILE A 195 18.98 -10.52 -9.61
C ILE A 195 17.51 -10.14 -9.68
N ALA A 196 16.80 -10.20 -8.55
CA ALA A 196 15.42 -9.77 -8.45
C ALA A 196 15.27 -8.29 -8.86
N GLN A 197 16.11 -7.41 -8.33
CA GLN A 197 16.12 -5.99 -8.66
C GLN A 197 16.18 -5.76 -10.17
N LYS A 198 17.09 -6.44 -10.86
CA LYS A 198 17.24 -6.35 -12.33
C LYS A 198 16.02 -6.91 -13.07
N ALA A 199 15.48 -8.04 -12.61
CA ALA A 199 14.35 -8.69 -13.24
C ALA A 199 13.07 -7.84 -13.14
N PHE A 200 12.82 -7.23 -11.96
CA PHE A 200 11.60 -6.47 -11.68
C PHE A 200 11.70 -4.97 -11.96
N GLU A 201 12.84 -4.44 -12.41
CA GLU A 201 13.08 -3.00 -12.61
C GLU A 201 11.96 -2.30 -13.41
N LYS A 202 11.44 -2.94 -14.46
CA LYS A 202 10.42 -2.37 -15.35
C LYS A 202 8.99 -2.81 -15.00
N VAL A 203 8.82 -3.58 -13.94
CA VAL A 203 7.52 -4.13 -13.57
C VAL A 203 6.74 -3.10 -12.75
N GLN A 204 5.45 -2.95 -13.09
CA GLN A 204 4.53 -2.12 -12.33
C GLN A 204 4.22 -2.75 -10.98
N VAL A 205 4.15 -1.91 -9.96
CA VAL A 205 3.72 -2.27 -8.62
C VAL A 205 2.20 -2.41 -8.60
N SER A 206 1.71 -3.49 -8.03
CA SER A 206 0.26 -3.80 -7.91
C SER A 206 -0.34 -3.25 -6.62
N ALA A 207 0.44 -3.18 -5.55
CA ALA A 207 0.02 -2.58 -4.29
C ALA A 207 1.23 -2.05 -3.51
N VAL A 208 0.96 -1.11 -2.61
CA VAL A 208 1.96 -0.54 -1.71
C VAL A 208 1.46 -0.61 -0.27
N THR A 209 2.34 -1.05 0.62
CA THR A 209 2.12 -0.96 2.06
C THR A 209 3.13 0.02 2.66
N ILE A 210 2.64 0.93 3.51
CA ILE A 210 3.45 1.84 4.31
C ILE A 210 3.30 1.51 5.80
N GLY A 211 4.37 1.71 6.57
CA GLY A 211 4.36 1.44 8.02
C GLY A 211 5.73 1.56 8.62
N THR A 212 5.85 1.03 9.82
CA THR A 212 7.11 0.79 10.53
C THR A 212 7.14 -0.68 10.93
N GLU A 213 8.31 -1.30 10.94
CA GLU A 213 8.48 -2.72 11.29
C GLU A 213 7.65 -3.68 10.41
N LEU A 214 7.56 -3.37 9.10
CA LEU A 214 6.84 -4.19 8.15
C LEU A 214 7.54 -5.56 8.01
N LYS A 215 6.73 -6.60 7.98
CA LYS A 215 7.22 -7.96 7.69
C LYS A 215 6.94 -8.27 6.23
N ALA A 216 7.96 -8.70 5.51
CA ALA A 216 7.77 -9.20 4.16
C ALA A 216 7.02 -10.54 4.22
N PRO A 217 5.88 -10.67 3.52
CA PRO A 217 5.17 -11.94 3.45
C PRO A 217 6.06 -13.05 2.90
N GLY A 218 5.93 -14.25 3.47
CA GLY A 218 6.75 -15.40 3.08
C GLY A 218 8.05 -15.55 3.88
N CYS A 219 8.49 -14.48 4.53
CA CYS A 219 9.65 -14.50 5.41
C CYS A 219 9.27 -14.22 6.86
#